data_a58970e356dff5377362f97c0a7c9e84
#
_entry.id   a58970e356dff5377362f97c0a7c9e84
#
_cell.length_a   1.000
_cell.length_b   1.000
_cell.length_c   1.000
_cell.angle_alpha   90.00
_cell.angle_beta   90.00
_cell.angle_gamma   90.00
#
_symmetry.space_group_name_H-M   'P 1'
#
loop_
_entity.id
_entity.type
_entity.pdbx_description
1 polymer ?
#
loop_
_entity_poly.entity_id
_entity_poly.type
_entity_poly.pdbx_seq_one_letter_code
_entity_poly.pdbx_strand_id
1 'polypeptide(L)'
;MANFRVQESTGEIAKLYGEAFGIYDKERKTPEIEVEFYPYVGINHTIRVRKGSVYVRICDICRNMPLDVHRALARILVAKLYSRRPPKQADQVYSDYINTPEIREKASDNRRQKGRKIVTSSRGMVYDLEKIFNVLNLRYFRGRIPKPVLTWSTKKTFRILGHHDSHHDTIVISRSLDSKDIPPFVVDYIVFHEMLHIEHPTKHVNGRRYNHTAAFKRDE
;
A
#
# COMPACT_ATOMS: atom_id res chain seq x y z
N MET A 1 10.70 -4.34 32.10
CA MET A 1 10.53 -2.86 32.01
C MET A 1 9.94 -2.38 30.66
N ALA A 2 10.13 -3.08 29.55
CA ALA A 2 9.58 -2.66 28.23
C ALA A 2 8.04 -2.75 28.12
N ASN A 3 7.40 -3.73 28.78
CA ASN A 3 5.93 -3.90 28.74
C ASN A 3 5.14 -2.79 29.45
N PHE A 4 5.66 -2.20 30.52
CA PHE A 4 4.97 -1.13 31.25
C PHE A 4 4.86 0.17 30.45
N ARG A 5 5.94 0.59 29.77
CA ARG A 5 5.91 1.80 28.92
C ARG A 5 4.99 1.66 27.69
N VAL A 6 4.84 0.46 27.16
CA VAL A 6 3.96 0.18 26.01
C VAL A 6 2.48 0.25 26.42
N GLN A 7 2.14 -0.20 27.63
CA GLN A 7 0.77 -0.13 28.16
C GLN A 7 0.36 1.30 28.51
N GLU A 8 1.24 2.13 29.08
CA GLU A 8 0.96 3.54 29.35
C GLU A 8 0.71 4.31 28.05
N SER A 9 1.51 4.07 26.99
CA SER A 9 1.33 4.77 25.71
C SER A 9 0.03 4.39 24.98
N THR A 10 -0.43 3.12 25.05
CA THR A 10 -1.67 2.69 24.41
C THR A 10 -2.91 3.23 25.14
N GLY A 11 -2.87 3.35 26.48
CA GLY A 11 -3.94 3.96 27.27
C GLY A 11 -4.12 5.45 26.96
N GLU A 12 -3.03 6.19 26.77
CA GLU A 12 -3.05 7.58 26.37
C GLU A 12 -3.63 7.75 24.96
N ILE A 13 -3.20 6.89 24.02
CA ILE A 13 -3.76 6.88 22.66
C ILE A 13 -5.25 6.53 22.68
N ALA A 14 -5.69 5.58 23.51
CA ALA A 14 -7.11 5.22 23.63
C ALA A 14 -7.99 6.41 24.06
N LYS A 15 -7.48 7.28 24.95
CA LYS A 15 -8.18 8.54 25.31
C LYS A 15 -8.40 9.45 24.11
N LEU A 16 -7.43 9.56 23.19
CA LEU A 16 -7.57 10.36 21.97
C LEU A 16 -8.69 9.84 21.06
N TYR A 17 -8.89 8.52 21.00
CA TYR A 17 -10.03 7.94 20.30
C TYR A 17 -11.34 8.24 21.02
N GLY A 18 -11.38 8.20 22.36
CA GLY A 18 -12.54 8.63 23.15
C GLY A 18 -12.95 10.08 22.86
N GLU A 19 -11.97 11.00 22.82
CA GLU A 19 -12.19 12.40 22.43
C GLU A 19 -12.76 12.49 21.00
N ALA A 20 -12.22 11.70 20.07
CA ALA A 20 -12.70 11.68 18.70
C ALA A 20 -14.14 11.15 18.58
N PHE A 21 -14.53 10.13 19.36
CA PHE A 21 -15.93 9.66 19.42
C PHE A 21 -16.87 10.74 19.93
N GLY A 22 -16.50 11.49 20.97
CA GLY A 22 -17.30 12.58 21.51
C GLY A 22 -17.59 13.72 20.53
N ILE A 23 -16.83 13.84 19.44
CA ILE A 23 -17.11 14.81 18.38
C ILE A 23 -18.34 14.40 17.53
N TYR A 24 -18.53 13.09 17.31
CA TYR A 24 -19.56 12.57 16.40
C TYR A 24 -20.82 12.08 17.12
N ASP A 25 -20.71 11.73 18.40
CA ASP A 25 -21.82 11.20 19.19
C ASP A 25 -21.66 11.66 20.65
N LYS A 26 -22.18 12.84 20.94
CA LYS A 26 -22.07 13.47 22.27
C LYS A 26 -22.96 12.82 23.33
N GLU A 27 -24.05 12.18 22.94
CA GLU A 27 -25.03 11.59 23.84
C GLU A 27 -24.70 10.16 24.22
N ARG A 28 -23.88 9.50 23.41
CA ARG A 28 -23.50 8.10 23.63
C ARG A 28 -22.31 8.01 24.59
N LYS A 29 -22.44 7.13 25.58
CA LYS A 29 -21.31 6.79 26.45
C LYS A 29 -20.13 6.31 25.57
N THR A 30 -18.95 6.89 25.81
CA THR A 30 -17.73 6.48 25.13
C THR A 30 -17.53 4.96 25.24
N PRO A 31 -17.43 4.24 24.14
CA PRO A 31 -17.20 2.79 24.19
C PRO A 31 -15.85 2.47 24.83
N GLU A 32 -15.70 1.25 25.31
CA GLU A 32 -14.40 0.74 25.69
C GLU A 32 -13.50 0.64 24.43
N ILE A 33 -12.28 1.19 24.53
CA ILE A 33 -11.37 1.32 23.38
C ILE A 33 -10.07 0.59 23.69
N GLU A 34 -9.80 -0.42 22.88
CA GLU A 34 -8.55 -1.16 22.92
C GLU A 34 -7.66 -0.73 21.73
N VAL A 35 -6.42 -0.36 22.03
CA VAL A 35 -5.42 0.04 21.02
C VAL A 35 -4.25 -0.93 21.07
N GLU A 36 -3.90 -1.48 19.91
CA GLU A 36 -2.70 -2.30 19.76
C GLU A 36 -1.84 -1.84 18.57
N PHE A 37 -0.54 -1.99 18.69
CA PHE A 37 0.38 -1.86 17.57
C PHE A 37 0.50 -3.20 16.86
N TYR A 38 0.22 -3.20 15.55
CA TYR A 38 0.16 -4.41 14.76
C TYR A 38 1.23 -4.39 13.63
N PRO A 39 1.96 -5.51 13.41
CA PRO A 39 3.06 -5.56 12.44
C PRO A 39 2.58 -5.70 11.00
N TYR A 40 1.85 -4.68 10.51
CA TYR A 40 1.46 -4.62 9.12
C TYR A 40 2.70 -4.53 8.21
N VAL A 41 2.61 -5.10 7.01
CA VAL A 41 3.67 -5.02 5.99
C VAL A 41 3.91 -3.57 5.52
N GLY A 42 2.85 -2.79 5.40
CA GLY A 42 2.91 -1.37 5.07
C GLY A 42 2.19 -0.51 6.10
N ILE A 43 2.18 0.81 5.91
CA ILE A 43 1.43 1.72 6.78
C ILE A 43 -0.06 1.47 6.57
N ASN A 44 -0.66 0.82 7.55
CA ASN A 44 -2.09 0.50 7.58
C ASN A 44 -2.62 0.60 9.02
N HIS A 45 -3.85 1.08 9.16
CA HIS A 45 -4.53 1.17 10.43
C HIS A 45 -5.97 0.72 10.27
N THR A 46 -6.50 0.07 11.28
CA THR A 46 -7.90 -0.39 11.27
C THR A 46 -8.61 0.02 12.54
N ILE A 47 -9.89 0.32 12.41
CA ILE A 47 -10.82 0.51 13.53
C ILE A 47 -12.02 -0.39 13.31
N ARG A 48 -12.45 -1.12 14.33
CA ARG A 48 -13.57 -2.05 14.27
C ARG A 48 -14.38 -1.99 15.55
N VAL A 49 -15.69 -2.08 15.43
CA VAL A 49 -16.61 -2.24 16.56
C VAL A 49 -17.02 -3.70 16.67
N ARG A 50 -16.88 -4.28 17.83
CA ARG A 50 -17.29 -5.65 18.14
C ARG A 50 -17.89 -5.69 19.54
N LYS A 51 -19.10 -6.22 19.67
CA LYS A 51 -19.78 -6.39 20.97
C LYS A 51 -19.79 -5.14 21.85
N GLY A 52 -19.91 -3.95 21.25
CA GLY A 52 -19.93 -2.67 21.97
C GLY A 52 -18.56 -2.06 22.27
N SER A 53 -17.47 -2.80 22.14
CA SER A 53 -16.09 -2.30 22.28
C SER A 53 -15.46 -1.95 20.94
N VAL A 54 -14.51 -1.03 20.95
CA VAL A 54 -13.77 -0.52 19.77
C VAL A 54 -12.35 -1.07 19.80
N TYR A 55 -11.97 -1.72 18.72
CA TYR A 55 -10.61 -2.26 18.52
C TYR A 55 -9.88 -1.46 17.48
N VAL A 56 -8.77 -0.86 17.87
CA VAL A 56 -7.90 -0.06 16.99
C VAL A 56 -6.57 -0.77 16.83
N ARG A 57 -6.16 -1.00 15.57
CA ARG A 57 -4.83 -1.49 15.22
C ARG A 57 -4.06 -0.42 14.50
N ILE A 58 -2.95 -0.01 15.05
CA ILE A 58 -2.03 0.97 14.48
C ILE A 58 -0.80 0.22 13.96
N CYS A 59 -0.31 0.59 12.78
CA CYS A 59 0.93 0.03 12.26
C CYS A 59 2.09 0.27 13.24
N ASP A 60 2.89 -0.76 13.52
CA ASP A 60 4.04 -0.70 14.43
C ASP A 60 5.15 0.27 13.96
N ILE A 61 5.25 0.52 12.66
CA ILE A 61 6.12 1.59 12.10
C ILE A 61 5.79 2.97 12.71
N CYS A 62 4.52 3.19 13.04
CA CYS A 62 3.99 4.42 13.61
C CYS A 62 3.97 4.43 15.15
N ARG A 63 4.64 3.50 15.82
CA ARG A 63 4.66 3.39 17.30
C ARG A 63 5.13 4.67 17.98
N ASN A 64 6.16 5.31 17.43
CA ASN A 64 6.77 6.53 17.97
C ASN A 64 6.19 7.81 17.36
N MET A 65 4.97 7.73 16.85
CA MET A 65 4.27 8.86 16.26
C MET A 65 3.93 9.89 17.36
N PRO A 66 4.13 11.20 17.12
CA PRO A 66 3.77 12.25 18.06
C PRO A 66 2.27 12.22 18.44
N LEU A 67 1.92 12.66 19.63
CA LEU A 67 0.52 12.62 20.13
C LEU A 67 -0.46 13.42 19.28
N ASP A 68 -0.04 14.56 18.73
CA ASP A 68 -0.85 15.37 17.81
C ASP A 68 -1.19 14.61 16.53
N VAL A 69 -0.23 13.81 16.01
CA VAL A 69 -0.44 12.94 14.85
C VAL A 69 -1.32 11.75 15.22
N HIS A 70 -1.17 11.15 16.42
CA HIS A 70 -2.10 10.13 16.94
C HIS A 70 -3.52 10.70 17.07
N ARG A 71 -3.68 11.93 17.53
CA ARG A 71 -4.98 12.62 17.60
C ARG A 71 -5.58 12.83 16.22
N ALA A 72 -4.76 13.22 15.24
CA ALA A 72 -5.18 13.34 13.85
C ALA A 72 -5.67 12.00 13.29
N LEU A 73 -4.90 10.91 13.49
CA LEU A 73 -5.27 9.56 13.09
C LEU A 73 -6.57 9.08 13.74
N ALA A 74 -6.76 9.34 15.05
CA ALA A 74 -7.99 9.00 15.75
C ALA A 74 -9.21 9.68 15.11
N ARG A 75 -9.12 10.99 14.82
CA ARG A 75 -10.17 11.73 14.12
C ARG A 75 -10.48 11.18 12.73
N ILE A 76 -9.44 10.78 11.98
CA ILE A 76 -9.59 10.18 10.64
C ILE A 76 -10.32 8.83 10.74
N LEU A 77 -9.88 7.94 11.62
CA LEU A 77 -10.45 6.60 11.71
C LEU A 77 -11.88 6.62 12.26
N VAL A 78 -12.16 7.44 13.27
CA VAL A 78 -13.51 7.60 13.82
C VAL A 78 -14.45 8.23 12.80
N ALA A 79 -14.01 9.26 12.05
CA ALA A 79 -14.81 9.85 10.96
C ALA A 79 -15.23 8.78 9.93
N LYS A 80 -14.29 7.91 9.53
CA LYS A 80 -14.58 6.80 8.60
C LYS A 80 -15.59 5.81 9.16
N LEU A 81 -15.53 5.52 10.46
CA LEU A 81 -16.49 4.62 11.13
C LEU A 81 -17.92 5.16 11.05
N TYR A 82 -18.09 6.48 11.15
CA TYR A 82 -19.38 7.17 10.99
C TYR A 82 -19.71 7.54 9.52
N SER A 83 -18.95 7.00 8.53
CA SER A 83 -19.12 7.33 7.12
C SER A 83 -19.04 8.84 6.82
N ARG A 84 -18.27 9.57 7.61
CA ARG A 84 -18.03 11.01 7.48
C ARG A 84 -16.68 11.29 6.85
N ARG A 85 -16.55 12.44 6.20
CA ARG A 85 -15.25 12.93 5.73
C ARG A 85 -14.37 13.33 6.92
N PRO A 86 -13.11 12.90 6.98
CA PRO A 86 -12.18 13.35 8.00
C PRO A 86 -11.99 14.88 7.95
N PRO A 87 -11.69 15.53 9.08
CA PRO A 87 -11.30 16.94 9.10
C PRO A 87 -10.06 17.15 8.25
N LYS A 88 -10.07 18.16 7.35
CA LYS A 88 -8.95 18.46 6.45
C LYS A 88 -7.62 18.65 7.19
N GLN A 89 -7.65 19.32 8.33
CA GLN A 89 -6.46 19.54 9.16
C GLN A 89 -5.88 18.22 9.69
N ALA A 90 -6.73 17.28 10.11
CA ALA A 90 -6.29 15.97 10.58
C ALA A 90 -5.67 15.15 9.43
N ASP A 91 -6.31 15.16 8.25
CA ASP A 91 -5.74 14.53 7.05
C ASP A 91 -4.37 15.12 6.70
N GLN A 92 -4.20 16.45 6.79
CA GLN A 92 -2.93 17.10 6.49
C GLN A 92 -1.84 16.70 7.49
N VAL A 93 -2.09 16.86 8.80
CA VAL A 93 -1.11 16.51 9.86
C VAL A 93 -0.65 15.06 9.74
N TYR A 94 -1.60 14.14 9.57
CA TYR A 94 -1.28 12.72 9.40
C TYR A 94 -0.51 12.44 8.09
N SER A 95 -0.94 13.05 6.98
CA SER A 95 -0.29 12.90 5.67
C SER A 95 1.15 13.42 5.69
N ASP A 96 1.39 14.58 6.31
CA ASP A 96 2.74 15.15 6.41
C ASP A 96 3.68 14.21 7.16
N TYR A 97 3.22 13.64 8.27
CA TYR A 97 4.01 12.68 9.04
C TYR A 97 4.35 11.41 8.26
N ILE A 98 3.36 10.74 7.65
CA ILE A 98 3.62 9.47 6.91
C ILE A 98 4.42 9.67 5.62
N ASN A 99 4.51 10.89 5.13
CA ASN A 99 5.29 11.25 3.94
C ASN A 99 6.70 11.74 4.27
N THR A 100 7.10 11.79 5.55
CA THR A 100 8.50 12.08 5.90
C THR A 100 9.44 11.02 5.32
N PRO A 101 10.67 11.40 4.93
CA PRO A 101 11.64 10.45 4.39
C PRO A 101 11.87 9.25 5.30
N GLU A 102 12.00 9.50 6.62
CA GLU A 102 12.23 8.46 7.62
C GLU A 102 11.12 7.41 7.67
N ILE A 103 9.85 7.83 7.71
CA ILE A 103 8.72 6.90 7.78
C ILE A 103 8.54 6.13 6.46
N ARG A 104 8.82 6.78 5.33
CA ARG A 104 8.80 6.14 4.02
C ARG A 104 9.88 5.07 3.89
N GLU A 105 11.08 5.36 4.34
CA GLU A 105 12.19 4.40 4.34
C GLU A 105 11.85 3.19 5.23
N LYS A 106 11.40 3.41 6.47
CA LYS A 106 10.95 2.32 7.36
C LYS A 106 9.83 1.48 6.74
N ALA A 107 8.88 2.12 6.06
CA ALA A 107 7.80 1.41 5.38
C ALA A 107 8.30 0.60 4.18
N SER A 108 9.26 1.14 3.43
CA SER A 108 9.91 0.44 2.31
C SER A 108 10.68 -0.79 2.80
N ASP A 109 11.52 -0.64 3.82
CA ASP A 109 12.30 -1.72 4.39
C ASP A 109 11.42 -2.82 4.99
N ASN A 110 10.36 -2.42 5.71
CA ASN A 110 9.40 -3.37 6.25
C ASN A 110 8.69 -4.19 5.14
N ARG A 111 8.39 -3.56 3.99
CA ARG A 111 7.85 -4.25 2.82
C ARG A 111 8.86 -5.23 2.22
N ARG A 112 10.13 -4.84 2.10
CA ARG A 112 11.21 -5.71 1.63
C ARG A 112 11.39 -6.93 2.52
N GLN A 113 11.37 -6.74 3.84
CA GLN A 113 11.62 -7.80 4.81
C GLN A 113 10.40 -8.71 5.05
N LYS A 114 9.20 -8.14 5.19
CA LYS A 114 7.97 -8.85 5.57
C LYS A 114 7.06 -9.17 4.38
N GLY A 115 7.23 -8.48 3.25
CA GLY A 115 6.43 -8.74 2.05
C GLY A 115 6.77 -10.09 1.46
N ARG A 116 5.80 -11.02 1.46
CA ARG A 116 5.96 -12.29 0.75
C ARG A 116 5.60 -12.08 -0.72
N LYS A 117 6.59 -12.19 -1.59
CA LYS A 117 6.35 -12.28 -3.03
C LYS A 117 6.31 -13.75 -3.42
N ILE A 118 5.18 -14.20 -3.95
CA ILE A 118 5.08 -15.54 -4.51
C ILE A 118 5.55 -15.44 -5.96
N VAL A 119 6.77 -15.92 -6.20
CA VAL A 119 7.32 -16.10 -7.54
C VAL A 119 6.97 -17.51 -8.00
N THR A 120 6.25 -17.63 -9.10
CA THR A 120 5.94 -18.92 -9.72
C THR A 120 6.93 -19.24 -10.81
N SER A 121 6.69 -18.79 -12.03
CA SER A 121 7.56 -18.97 -13.19
C SER A 121 7.31 -17.82 -14.18
N SER A 122 8.31 -17.45 -14.96
CA SER A 122 8.16 -16.58 -16.12
C SER A 122 7.55 -17.35 -17.31
N ARG A 123 7.74 -18.68 -17.35
CA ARG A 123 7.20 -19.54 -18.40
C ARG A 123 5.79 -19.98 -18.06
N GLY A 124 4.84 -19.55 -18.86
CA GLY A 124 3.45 -19.98 -18.83
C GLY A 124 3.19 -21.24 -19.65
N MET A 125 1.92 -21.55 -19.86
CA MET A 125 1.50 -22.64 -20.75
C MET A 125 1.57 -22.23 -22.23
N VAL A 126 1.28 -20.96 -22.53
CA VAL A 126 1.22 -20.41 -23.89
C VAL A 126 2.34 -19.39 -24.09
N TYR A 127 2.55 -18.51 -23.13
CA TYR A 127 3.46 -17.37 -23.23
C TYR A 127 4.65 -17.49 -22.29
N ASP A 128 5.79 -16.95 -22.72
CA ASP A 128 7.03 -16.85 -21.95
C ASP A 128 7.34 -15.37 -21.72
N LEU A 129 7.12 -14.89 -20.49
CA LEU A 129 7.31 -13.49 -20.11
C LEU A 129 8.75 -13.02 -20.31
N GLU A 130 9.72 -13.92 -20.18
CA GLU A 130 11.13 -13.58 -20.35
C GLU A 130 11.44 -13.27 -21.81
N LYS A 131 10.92 -14.07 -22.74
CA LYS A 131 11.08 -13.82 -24.17
C LYS A 131 10.40 -12.51 -24.57
N ILE A 132 9.17 -12.28 -24.07
CA ILE A 132 8.41 -11.04 -24.32
C ILE A 132 9.19 -9.84 -23.78
N PHE A 133 9.65 -9.89 -22.53
CA PHE A 133 10.43 -8.82 -21.92
C PHE A 133 11.67 -8.48 -22.73
N ASN A 134 12.46 -9.48 -23.15
CA ASN A 134 13.70 -9.25 -23.88
C ASN A 134 13.44 -8.57 -25.24
N VAL A 135 12.41 -9.01 -25.98
CA VAL A 135 12.01 -8.39 -27.24
C VAL A 135 11.58 -6.94 -27.05
N LEU A 136 10.72 -6.69 -26.06
CA LEU A 136 10.20 -5.34 -25.76
C LEU A 136 11.31 -4.42 -25.24
N ASN A 137 12.20 -4.92 -24.39
CA ASN A 137 13.33 -4.15 -23.87
C ASN A 137 14.26 -3.69 -24.99
N LEU A 138 14.61 -4.60 -25.88
CA LEU A 138 15.46 -4.25 -27.03
C LEU A 138 14.76 -3.23 -27.96
N ARG A 139 13.49 -3.46 -28.27
CA ARG A 139 12.72 -2.68 -29.26
C ARG A 139 12.40 -1.27 -28.78
N TYR A 140 11.95 -1.12 -27.55
CA TYR A 140 11.40 0.16 -27.03
C TYR A 140 12.32 0.85 -26.04
N PHE A 141 13.15 0.11 -25.32
CA PHE A 141 14.02 0.66 -24.27
C PHE A 141 15.52 0.54 -24.59
N ARG A 142 15.88 0.08 -25.79
CA ARG A 142 17.29 -0.09 -26.25
C ARG A 142 18.10 -0.99 -25.30
N GLY A 143 17.46 -1.97 -24.67
CA GLY A 143 18.09 -2.87 -23.71
C GLY A 143 18.40 -2.25 -22.34
N ARG A 144 17.94 -1.04 -22.05
CA ARG A 144 18.31 -0.29 -20.82
C ARG A 144 17.59 -0.73 -19.55
N ILE A 145 16.41 -1.35 -19.68
CA ILE A 145 15.66 -1.78 -18.50
C ILE A 145 16.37 -2.99 -17.87
N PRO A 146 16.83 -2.87 -16.59
CA PRO A 146 17.36 -4.04 -15.90
C PRO A 146 16.27 -5.09 -15.77
N LYS A 147 16.66 -6.36 -15.93
CA LYS A 147 15.69 -7.46 -15.93
C LYS A 147 15.12 -7.68 -14.51
N PRO A 148 13.85 -7.43 -14.29
CA PRO A 148 13.20 -7.72 -13.01
C PRO A 148 12.88 -9.21 -12.89
N VAL A 149 12.42 -9.63 -11.72
CA VAL A 149 11.80 -10.95 -11.58
C VAL A 149 10.47 -10.96 -12.33
N LEU A 150 10.32 -11.84 -13.30
CA LEU A 150 9.11 -12.00 -14.11
C LEU A 150 8.31 -13.21 -13.62
N THR A 151 7.04 -13.07 -13.36
CA THR A 151 6.23 -14.15 -12.83
C THR A 151 4.76 -14.05 -13.21
N TRP A 152 4.13 -15.18 -13.43
CA TRP A 152 2.68 -15.27 -13.53
C TRP A 152 2.04 -15.24 -12.15
N SER A 153 0.86 -14.65 -12.03
CA SER A 153 0.10 -14.69 -10.78
C SER A 153 -0.34 -16.13 -10.44
N THR A 154 -0.47 -16.44 -9.17
CA THR A 154 -0.93 -17.77 -8.71
C THR A 154 -2.40 -18.02 -9.07
N LYS A 155 -3.22 -16.96 -9.12
CA LYS A 155 -4.65 -17.02 -9.46
C LYS A 155 -4.92 -16.21 -10.72
N LYS A 156 -5.96 -16.61 -11.48
CA LYS A 156 -6.49 -15.79 -12.57
C LYS A 156 -7.14 -14.55 -12.00
N THR A 157 -6.72 -13.37 -12.47
CA THR A 157 -7.30 -12.07 -12.12
C THR A 157 -7.72 -11.37 -13.41
N PHE A 158 -8.91 -10.76 -13.39
CA PHE A 158 -9.49 -10.11 -14.57
C PHE A 158 -9.58 -8.60 -14.44
N ARG A 159 -9.35 -8.08 -13.24
CA ARG A 159 -9.36 -6.64 -12.94
C ARG A 159 -7.95 -6.03 -12.94
N ILE A 160 -6.97 -6.77 -12.42
CA ILE A 160 -5.56 -6.36 -12.40
C ILE A 160 -4.83 -7.35 -13.28
N LEU A 161 -4.47 -6.92 -14.50
CA LEU A 161 -3.84 -7.78 -15.50
C LEU A 161 -2.32 -7.83 -15.38
N GLY A 162 -1.71 -6.80 -14.80
CA GLY A 162 -0.30 -6.73 -14.46
C GLY A 162 -0.07 -5.81 -13.27
N HIS A 163 1.08 -5.90 -12.63
CA HIS A 163 1.60 -4.90 -11.71
C HIS A 163 3.12 -5.03 -11.55
N HIS A 164 3.78 -3.88 -11.47
CA HIS A 164 5.18 -3.79 -11.08
C HIS A 164 5.29 -3.52 -9.57
N ASP A 165 6.07 -4.36 -8.89
CA ASP A 165 6.43 -4.20 -7.48
C ASP A 165 7.87 -3.68 -7.38
N SER A 166 8.02 -2.38 -7.22
CA SER A 166 9.33 -1.73 -7.13
C SER A 166 10.14 -2.08 -5.87
N HIS A 167 9.51 -2.65 -4.82
CA HIS A 167 10.23 -3.07 -3.61
C HIS A 167 10.94 -4.41 -3.78
N HIS A 168 10.37 -5.29 -4.62
CA HIS A 168 10.91 -6.63 -4.91
C HIS A 168 11.42 -6.75 -6.34
N ASP A 169 11.48 -5.63 -7.08
CA ASP A 169 11.86 -5.60 -8.48
C ASP A 169 11.20 -6.74 -9.29
N THR A 170 9.87 -6.79 -9.23
CA THR A 170 9.10 -7.90 -9.79
C THR A 170 7.96 -7.40 -10.64
N ILE A 171 7.84 -7.93 -11.87
CA ILE A 171 6.65 -7.79 -12.71
C ILE A 171 5.81 -9.05 -12.59
N VAL A 172 4.55 -8.88 -12.17
CA VAL A 172 3.57 -9.97 -12.10
C VAL A 172 2.52 -9.77 -13.16
N ILE A 173 2.33 -10.77 -14.01
CA ILE A 173 1.28 -10.78 -15.04
C ILE A 173 0.18 -11.76 -14.64
N SER A 174 -1.07 -11.40 -14.88
CA SER A 174 -2.20 -12.26 -14.54
C SER A 174 -2.18 -13.55 -15.35
N ARG A 175 -2.32 -14.67 -14.66
CA ARG A 175 -2.47 -15.98 -15.30
C ARG A 175 -3.71 -16.10 -16.21
N SER A 176 -4.67 -15.16 -16.12
CA SER A 176 -5.80 -15.11 -17.05
C SER A 176 -5.37 -14.81 -18.48
N LEU A 177 -4.19 -14.20 -18.67
CA LEU A 177 -3.64 -13.86 -19.99
C LEU A 177 -2.85 -15.01 -20.62
N ASP A 178 -2.52 -16.06 -19.87
CA ASP A 178 -1.78 -17.23 -20.36
C ASP A 178 -2.75 -18.25 -21.01
N SER A 179 -3.36 -17.84 -22.12
CA SER A 179 -4.31 -18.64 -22.90
C SER A 179 -4.12 -18.41 -24.40
N LYS A 180 -4.38 -19.43 -25.21
CA LYS A 180 -4.38 -19.34 -26.68
C LYS A 180 -5.47 -18.39 -27.21
N ASP A 181 -6.51 -18.15 -26.43
CA ASP A 181 -7.59 -17.23 -26.78
C ASP A 181 -7.19 -15.76 -26.64
N ILE A 182 -6.09 -15.49 -25.96
CA ILE A 182 -5.55 -14.14 -25.77
C ILE A 182 -4.51 -13.87 -26.88
N PRO A 183 -4.73 -12.85 -27.72
CA PRO A 183 -3.75 -12.50 -28.75
C PRO A 183 -2.40 -12.07 -28.15
N PRO A 184 -1.25 -12.42 -28.78
CA PRO A 184 0.09 -12.09 -28.27
C PRO A 184 0.27 -10.60 -27.93
N PHE A 185 -0.23 -9.70 -28.78
CA PHE A 185 -0.07 -8.25 -28.58
C PHE A 185 -0.71 -7.74 -27.29
N VAL A 186 -1.73 -8.43 -26.74
CA VAL A 186 -2.34 -8.08 -25.46
C VAL A 186 -1.38 -8.35 -24.32
N VAL A 187 -0.71 -9.50 -24.35
CA VAL A 187 0.30 -9.85 -23.32
C VAL A 187 1.50 -8.93 -23.43
N ASP A 188 1.96 -8.68 -24.66
CA ASP A 188 3.07 -7.76 -24.96
C ASP A 188 2.77 -6.36 -24.40
N TYR A 189 1.56 -5.85 -24.64
CA TYR A 189 1.13 -4.52 -24.13
C TYR A 189 1.13 -4.46 -22.61
N ILE A 190 0.61 -5.48 -21.93
CA ILE A 190 0.59 -5.48 -20.46
C ILE A 190 2.01 -5.56 -19.89
N VAL A 191 2.89 -6.40 -20.48
CA VAL A 191 4.31 -6.46 -20.07
C VAL A 191 5.00 -5.12 -20.31
N PHE A 192 4.78 -4.50 -21.48
CA PHE A 192 5.31 -3.17 -21.82
C PHE A 192 4.85 -2.09 -20.83
N HIS A 193 3.55 -2.07 -20.48
CA HIS A 193 2.99 -1.17 -19.49
C HIS A 193 3.70 -1.29 -18.12
N GLU A 194 3.94 -2.52 -17.66
CA GLU A 194 4.65 -2.74 -16.40
C GLU A 194 6.14 -2.37 -16.48
N MET A 195 6.77 -2.52 -17.66
CA MET A 195 8.13 -2.05 -17.90
C MET A 195 8.22 -0.52 -17.86
N LEU A 196 7.20 0.20 -18.35
CA LEU A 196 7.13 1.66 -18.24
C LEU A 196 7.10 2.14 -16.78
N HIS A 197 6.59 1.34 -15.82
CA HIS A 197 6.68 1.66 -14.40
C HIS A 197 8.11 1.61 -13.84
N ILE A 198 9.03 0.88 -14.49
CA ILE A 198 10.46 0.90 -14.17
C ILE A 198 11.11 2.16 -14.73
N GLU A 199 10.85 2.49 -16.01
CA GLU A 199 11.37 3.69 -16.68
C GLU A 199 10.82 4.99 -16.04
N HIS A 200 9.55 4.99 -15.63
CA HIS A 200 8.84 6.13 -15.03
C HIS A 200 8.41 5.82 -13.60
N PRO A 201 9.31 5.90 -12.61
CA PRO A 201 8.97 5.60 -11.23
C PRO A 201 7.84 6.49 -10.70
N THR A 202 7.05 5.94 -9.78
CA THR A 202 5.97 6.67 -9.11
C THR A 202 6.44 7.98 -8.51
N LYS A 203 5.81 9.08 -8.88
CA LYS A 203 6.04 10.39 -8.26
C LYS A 203 5.06 10.63 -7.13
N HIS A 204 5.56 11.24 -6.06
CA HIS A 204 4.74 11.68 -4.95
C HIS A 204 4.77 13.20 -4.88
N VAL A 205 3.63 13.83 -5.04
CA VAL A 205 3.49 15.29 -5.02
C VAL A 205 2.35 15.63 -4.06
N ASN A 206 2.61 16.46 -3.07
CA ASN A 206 1.63 16.90 -2.06
C ASN A 206 0.86 15.72 -1.42
N GLY A 207 1.57 14.66 -1.01
CA GLY A 207 0.97 13.48 -0.41
C GLY A 207 0.19 12.56 -1.36
N ARG A 208 0.06 12.92 -2.63
CA ARG A 208 -0.61 12.11 -3.65
C ARG A 208 0.40 11.31 -4.46
N ARG A 209 0.01 10.08 -4.78
CA ARG A 209 0.78 9.15 -5.59
C ARG A 209 0.36 9.25 -7.06
N TYR A 210 1.35 9.50 -7.95
CA TYR A 210 1.15 9.57 -9.39
C TYR A 210 1.96 8.46 -10.06
N ASN A 211 1.28 7.39 -10.48
CA ASN A 211 1.90 6.27 -11.18
C ASN A 211 2.02 6.55 -12.69
N HIS A 212 0.96 7.09 -13.29
CA HIS A 212 0.89 7.40 -14.72
C HIS A 212 1.07 8.90 -14.92
N THR A 213 2.33 9.35 -14.97
CA THR A 213 2.69 10.74 -15.21
C THR A 213 2.47 11.12 -16.68
N ALA A 214 2.57 12.43 -17.04
CA ALA A 214 2.49 12.86 -18.43
C ALA A 214 3.59 12.20 -19.30
N ALA A 215 4.80 12.01 -18.76
CA ALA A 215 5.87 11.28 -19.45
C ALA A 215 5.50 9.82 -19.69
N PHE A 216 5.00 9.12 -18.66
CA PHE A 216 4.51 7.75 -18.78
C PHE A 216 3.47 7.62 -19.91
N LYS A 217 2.44 8.47 -19.90
CA LYS A 217 1.36 8.41 -20.91
C LYS A 217 1.79 8.75 -22.33
N ARG A 218 2.86 9.54 -22.47
CA ARG A 218 3.41 9.86 -23.79
C ARG A 218 4.17 8.67 -24.37
N ASP A 219 4.85 7.91 -23.51
CA ASP A 219 5.68 6.79 -23.92
C ASP A 219 4.88 5.48 -24.01
N GLU A 220 3.67 5.44 -23.42
CA GLU A 220 2.66 4.38 -23.56
C GLU A 220 1.93 4.47 -24.92
#